data_ce7b1960ca47ebe812f022c69b78b78d
#
_entry.id   ce7b1960ca47ebe812f022c69b78b78d
#
_cell.length_a   1.000
_cell.length_b   1.000
_cell.length_c   1.000
_cell.angle_alpha   90.00
_cell.angle_beta   90.00
_cell.angle_gamma   90.00
#
_symmetry.space_group_name_H-M   'P 1'
#
loop_
_entity.id
_entity.type
_entity.pdbx_description
1 polymer ?
#
loop_
_entity_poly.entity_id
_entity_poly.type
_entity_poly.pdbx_seq_one_letter_code
_entity_poly.pdbx_strand_id
1 'polypeptide(L)'
;RCLSRGLGDVYKRQILVGLAILLYTKVASWRIVMGVAIGTILTSYLFNIVGSETNPMFSMPFWWHMVIGGYAFGLVFMATEPVSGSHTNAGRWVYGIVIGVMVILIRVLNPAFPEGMMLAILFGNLLAPLIDHFVVQNNIKKRLSLQNAQTQ
;
A
#
# COMPACT_ATOMS: atom_id res chain seq x y z
N ARG A 1 9.52 21.67 -22.81
CA ARG A 1 8.75 20.40 -22.92
C ARG A 1 9.63 19.14 -23.00
N CYS A 2 10.77 19.16 -23.66
CA CYS A 2 11.72 18.01 -23.69
C CYS A 2 12.41 17.78 -22.33
N LEU A 3 12.76 18.82 -21.60
CA LEU A 3 13.44 18.72 -20.29
C LEU A 3 12.53 18.06 -19.24
N SER A 4 11.23 18.38 -19.24
CA SER A 4 10.28 17.81 -18.29
C SER A 4 10.00 16.32 -18.52
N ARG A 5 10.08 15.84 -19.77
CA ARG A 5 9.97 14.40 -20.08
C ARG A 5 11.21 13.63 -19.62
N GLY A 6 12.41 14.18 -19.85
CA GLY A 6 13.64 13.55 -19.42
C GLY A 6 13.76 13.41 -17.90
N LEU A 7 13.34 14.44 -17.15
CA LEU A 7 13.32 14.39 -15.69
C LEU A 7 12.35 13.32 -15.15
N GLY A 8 11.15 13.22 -15.73
CA GLY A 8 10.18 12.22 -15.32
C GLY A 8 10.68 10.77 -15.50
N ASP A 9 11.38 10.50 -16.58
CA ASP A 9 11.92 9.16 -16.86
C ASP A 9 13.12 8.84 -15.96
N VAL A 10 13.95 9.84 -15.63
CA VAL A 10 15.05 9.68 -14.68
C VAL A 10 14.53 9.33 -13.29
N TYR A 11 13.49 10.03 -12.80
CA TYR A 11 12.91 9.74 -11.50
C TYR A 11 12.31 8.33 -11.44
N LYS A 12 11.65 7.86 -12.49
CA LYS A 12 11.09 6.49 -12.55
C LYS A 12 12.21 5.44 -12.47
N ARG A 13 13.29 5.62 -13.19
CA ARG A 13 14.46 4.72 -13.14
C ARG A 13 15.10 4.71 -11.76
N GLN A 14 15.26 5.86 -11.13
CA GLN A 14 15.82 5.99 -9.79
C GLN A 14 14.95 5.29 -8.74
N ILE A 15 13.62 5.41 -8.84
CA ILE A 15 12.69 4.72 -7.95
C ILE A 15 12.81 3.20 -8.08
N LEU A 16 12.92 2.68 -9.31
CA LEU A 16 13.10 1.24 -9.54
C LEU A 16 14.43 0.72 -9.00
N VAL A 17 15.51 1.46 -9.19
CA VAL A 17 16.83 1.13 -8.63
C VAL A 17 16.78 1.18 -7.10
N GLY A 18 16.16 2.20 -6.54
CA GLY A 18 15.93 2.31 -5.09
C GLY A 18 15.13 1.14 -4.52
N LEU A 19 14.06 0.74 -5.21
CA LEU A 19 13.28 -0.43 -4.83
C LEU A 19 14.12 -1.71 -4.83
N ALA A 20 14.90 -1.93 -5.89
CA ALA A 20 15.76 -3.10 -6.00
C ALA A 20 16.79 -3.17 -4.85
N ILE A 21 17.43 -2.05 -4.52
CA ILE A 21 18.38 -1.95 -3.42
C ILE A 21 17.69 -2.22 -2.08
N LEU A 22 16.55 -1.61 -1.81
CA LEU A 22 15.81 -1.78 -0.56
C LEU A 22 15.28 -3.19 -0.36
N LEU A 23 14.86 -3.86 -1.44
CA LEU A 23 14.45 -5.27 -1.39
C LEU A 23 15.65 -6.20 -1.19
N TYR A 24 16.79 -5.92 -1.87
CA TYR A 24 18.01 -6.70 -1.72
C TYR A 24 18.57 -6.63 -0.30
N THR A 25 18.60 -5.43 0.29
CA THR A 25 19.04 -5.22 1.68
C THR A 25 18.04 -5.70 2.72
N LYS A 26 16.86 -6.17 2.32
CA LYS A 26 15.75 -6.60 3.20
C LYS A 26 15.24 -5.51 4.16
N VAL A 27 15.57 -4.26 3.90
CA VAL A 27 15.02 -3.10 4.65
C VAL A 27 13.54 -2.92 4.30
N ALA A 28 13.21 -2.97 3.00
CA ALA A 28 11.83 -2.90 2.55
C ALA A 28 11.16 -4.30 2.59
N SER A 29 9.94 -4.34 3.13
CA SER A 29 9.14 -5.56 3.13
C SER A 29 8.42 -5.72 1.79
N TRP A 30 8.81 -6.72 0.99
CA TRP A 30 8.16 -7.05 -0.26
C TRP A 30 6.65 -7.33 -0.08
N ARG A 31 6.24 -7.81 1.11
CA ARG A 31 4.83 -8.08 1.45
C ARG A 31 3.99 -6.81 1.47
N ILE A 32 4.54 -5.71 1.98
CA ILE A 32 3.85 -4.42 1.98
C ILE A 32 3.69 -3.93 0.54
N VAL A 33 4.75 -4.00 -0.27
CA VAL A 33 4.71 -3.59 -1.69
C VAL A 33 3.65 -4.36 -2.46
N MET A 34 3.63 -5.68 -2.33
CA MET A 34 2.63 -6.53 -2.97
C MET A 34 1.23 -6.29 -2.43
N GLY A 35 1.09 -6.11 -1.12
CA GLY A 35 -0.20 -5.79 -0.49
C GLY A 35 -0.80 -4.49 -1.01
N VAL A 36 0.00 -3.44 -1.11
CA VAL A 36 -0.44 -2.14 -1.68
C VAL A 36 -0.82 -2.29 -3.15
N ALA A 37 -0.02 -3.01 -3.94
CA ALA A 37 -0.33 -3.25 -5.36
C ALA A 37 -1.65 -4.01 -5.53
N ILE A 38 -1.86 -5.08 -4.77
CA ILE A 38 -3.10 -5.87 -4.80
C ILE A 38 -4.30 -5.00 -4.36
N GLY A 39 -4.18 -4.26 -3.27
CA GLY A 39 -5.23 -3.37 -2.79
C GLY A 39 -5.61 -2.31 -3.83
N THR A 40 -4.63 -1.72 -4.50
CA THR A 40 -4.84 -0.74 -5.56
C THR A 40 -5.55 -1.36 -6.76
N ILE A 41 -5.12 -2.53 -7.22
CA ILE A 41 -5.71 -3.23 -8.38
C ILE A 41 -7.16 -3.62 -8.07
N LEU A 42 -7.43 -4.24 -6.93
CA LEU A 42 -8.77 -4.67 -6.54
C LEU A 42 -9.73 -3.48 -6.42
N THR A 43 -9.32 -2.41 -5.77
CA THR A 43 -10.18 -1.24 -5.57
C THR A 43 -10.42 -0.51 -6.88
N SER A 44 -9.39 -0.35 -7.72
CA SER A 44 -9.55 0.24 -9.05
C SER A 44 -10.49 -0.60 -9.93
N TYR A 45 -10.41 -1.92 -9.87
CA TYR A 45 -11.31 -2.80 -10.60
C TYR A 45 -12.75 -2.69 -10.12
N LEU A 46 -12.98 -2.63 -8.79
CA LEU A 46 -14.31 -2.42 -8.22
C LEU A 46 -14.93 -1.10 -8.68
N PHE A 47 -14.16 -0.01 -8.69
CA PHE A 47 -14.64 1.28 -9.16
C PHE A 47 -14.90 1.29 -10.67
N ASN A 48 -14.12 0.56 -11.47
CA ASN A 48 -14.40 0.38 -12.88
C ASN A 48 -15.74 -0.32 -13.15
N ILE A 49 -16.12 -1.30 -12.31
CA ILE A 49 -17.42 -1.99 -12.42
C ILE A 49 -18.56 -1.08 -12.01
N VAL A 50 -18.39 -0.33 -10.92
CA VAL A 50 -19.42 0.60 -10.41
C VAL A 50 -19.66 1.74 -11.38
N GLY A 51 -18.62 2.20 -12.08
CA GLY A 51 -18.65 3.24 -13.11
C GLY A 51 -19.38 4.53 -12.67
N SER A 52 -18.86 5.67 -13.02
CA SER A 52 -19.57 6.93 -12.85
C SER A 52 -19.35 7.80 -14.10
N GLU A 53 -20.43 8.23 -14.73
CA GLU A 53 -20.36 9.13 -15.89
C GLU A 53 -19.85 10.53 -15.52
N THR A 54 -19.97 10.89 -14.23
CA THR A 54 -19.59 12.21 -13.72
C THR A 54 -18.13 12.32 -13.29
N ASN A 55 -17.45 11.20 -13.02
CA ASN A 55 -16.09 11.20 -12.49
C ASN A 55 -15.17 10.35 -13.37
N PRO A 56 -14.32 10.95 -14.24
CA PRO A 56 -13.43 10.20 -15.12
C PRO A 56 -12.40 9.34 -14.37
N MET A 57 -12.18 9.62 -13.07
CA MET A 57 -11.29 8.82 -12.21
C MET A 57 -11.82 7.40 -11.93
N PHE A 58 -13.14 7.18 -12.02
CA PHE A 58 -13.75 5.85 -11.85
C PHE A 58 -13.41 4.89 -13.00
N SER A 59 -13.27 5.41 -14.22
CA SER A 59 -12.95 4.62 -15.41
C SER A 59 -11.45 4.45 -15.67
N MET A 60 -10.62 5.02 -14.81
CA MET A 60 -9.17 5.01 -15.00
C MET A 60 -8.58 3.62 -14.71
N PRO A 61 -7.80 3.01 -15.64
CA PRO A 61 -7.16 1.73 -15.40
C PRO A 61 -6.10 1.81 -14.29
N PHE A 62 -5.88 0.71 -13.59
CA PHE A 62 -5.03 0.64 -12.40
C PHE A 62 -3.57 1.09 -12.62
N TRP A 63 -3.02 0.86 -13.82
CA TRP A 63 -1.65 1.29 -14.14
C TRP A 63 -1.47 2.81 -14.17
N TRP A 64 -2.51 3.55 -14.52
CA TRP A 64 -2.49 5.01 -14.42
C TRP A 64 -2.40 5.49 -12.98
N HIS A 65 -3.13 4.83 -12.08
CA HIS A 65 -3.04 5.14 -10.65
C HIS A 65 -1.65 4.88 -10.07
N MET A 66 -0.91 3.91 -10.60
CA MET A 66 0.46 3.62 -10.19
C MET A 66 1.46 4.67 -10.66
N VAL A 67 1.19 5.35 -11.77
CA VAL A 67 2.11 6.33 -12.38
C VAL A 67 1.81 7.75 -11.91
N ILE A 68 0.56 8.07 -11.60
CA ILE A 68 0.13 9.42 -11.24
C ILE A 68 0.54 9.76 -9.80
N GLY A 69 1.04 10.98 -9.63
CA GLY A 69 1.44 11.52 -8.34
C GLY A 69 2.63 10.80 -7.73
N GLY A 70 2.80 10.96 -6.44
CA GLY A 70 3.87 10.34 -5.69
C GLY A 70 3.64 8.86 -5.31
N TYR A 71 2.78 8.12 -6.03
CA TYR A 71 2.43 6.73 -5.70
C TYR A 71 3.67 5.83 -5.63
N ALA A 72 4.46 5.79 -6.69
CA ALA A 72 5.65 4.94 -6.75
C ALA A 72 6.69 5.33 -5.69
N PHE A 73 6.90 6.62 -5.50
CA PHE A 73 7.81 7.14 -4.47
C PHE A 73 7.31 6.79 -3.06
N GLY A 74 6.05 7.07 -2.77
CA GLY A 74 5.44 6.77 -1.47
C GLY A 74 5.42 5.26 -1.17
N LEU A 75 5.13 4.44 -2.18
CA LEU A 75 5.16 2.98 -2.05
C LEU A 75 6.56 2.46 -1.70
N VAL A 76 7.59 2.94 -2.42
CA VAL A 76 8.96 2.43 -2.28
C VAL A 76 9.63 2.94 -1.02
N PHE A 77 9.51 4.23 -0.71
CA PHE A 77 10.31 4.87 0.34
C PHE A 77 9.53 5.14 1.63
N MET A 78 8.22 5.28 1.57
CA MET A 78 7.43 5.65 2.73
C MET A 78 6.58 4.50 3.28
N ALA A 79 5.89 3.74 2.43
CA ALA A 79 5.06 2.62 2.89
C ALA A 79 5.87 1.43 3.41
N THR A 80 7.09 1.27 2.95
CA THR A 80 7.99 0.19 3.34
C THR A 80 8.89 0.52 4.53
N GLU A 81 8.73 1.70 5.12
CA GLU A 81 9.50 2.10 6.29
C GLU A 81 9.26 1.12 7.46
N PRO A 82 10.34 0.52 8.04
CA PRO A 82 10.18 -0.52 9.04
C PRO A 82 9.72 -0.02 10.41
N VAL A 83 9.85 1.29 10.69
CA VAL A 83 9.58 1.85 12.03
C VAL A 83 8.10 2.11 12.26
N SER A 84 7.40 2.70 11.28
CA SER A 84 6.01 3.11 11.41
C SER A 84 5.00 2.10 10.86
N GLY A 85 5.47 1.12 10.08
CA GLY A 85 4.65 0.07 9.50
C GLY A 85 4.37 -1.09 10.47
N SER A 86 3.49 -2.00 10.05
CA SER A 86 3.20 -3.23 10.80
C SER A 86 4.41 -4.15 10.91
N HIS A 87 4.64 -4.69 12.10
CA HIS A 87 5.77 -5.58 12.40
C HIS A 87 5.48 -7.05 12.14
N THR A 88 4.21 -7.47 12.24
CA THR A 88 3.81 -8.86 12.03
C THR A 88 3.68 -9.20 10.54
N ASN A 89 4.00 -10.46 10.18
CA ASN A 89 3.96 -10.89 8.78
C ASN A 89 2.55 -10.81 8.18
N ALA A 90 1.52 -11.21 8.93
CA ALA A 90 0.13 -11.10 8.52
C ALA A 90 -0.32 -9.62 8.52
N GLY A 91 0.11 -8.85 9.52
CA GLY A 91 -0.17 -7.43 9.60
C GLY A 91 0.37 -6.63 8.44
N ARG A 92 1.55 -6.98 7.91
CA ARG A 92 2.14 -6.33 6.72
C ARG A 92 1.27 -6.47 5.47
N TRP A 93 0.64 -7.62 5.27
CA TRP A 93 -0.30 -7.82 4.19
C TRP A 93 -1.54 -6.94 4.34
N VAL A 94 -2.16 -6.98 5.53
CA VAL A 94 -3.35 -6.16 5.83
C VAL A 94 -3.05 -4.67 5.73
N TYR A 95 -1.93 -4.24 6.31
CA TYR A 95 -1.44 -2.86 6.24
C TYR A 95 -1.27 -2.39 4.78
N GLY A 96 -0.60 -3.20 3.94
CA GLY A 96 -0.42 -2.88 2.53
C GLY A 96 -1.75 -2.76 1.78
N ILE A 97 -2.67 -3.70 1.98
CA ILE A 97 -3.99 -3.68 1.34
C ILE A 97 -4.78 -2.43 1.77
N VAL A 98 -4.78 -2.10 3.06
CA VAL A 98 -5.46 -0.90 3.58
C VAL A 98 -4.93 0.37 2.92
N ILE A 99 -3.60 0.52 2.79
CA ILE A 99 -3.01 1.66 2.10
C ILE A 99 -3.45 1.70 0.63
N GLY A 100 -3.39 0.58 -0.08
CA GLY A 100 -3.80 0.49 -1.48
C GLY A 100 -5.27 0.90 -1.70
N VAL A 101 -6.16 0.43 -0.85
CA VAL A 101 -7.59 0.81 -0.86
C VAL A 101 -7.76 2.29 -0.59
N MET A 102 -7.10 2.82 0.44
CA MET A 102 -7.23 4.23 0.82
C MET A 102 -6.70 5.19 -0.25
N VAL A 103 -5.62 4.84 -0.94
CA VAL A 103 -5.09 5.65 -2.05
C VAL A 103 -6.16 5.86 -3.13
N ILE A 104 -6.80 4.78 -3.55
CA ILE A 104 -7.84 4.85 -4.59
C ILE A 104 -9.07 5.60 -4.08
N LEU A 105 -9.53 5.32 -2.86
CA LEU A 105 -10.66 6.05 -2.27
C LEU A 105 -10.41 7.55 -2.23
N ILE A 106 -9.25 7.98 -1.75
CA ILE A 106 -8.92 9.41 -1.65
C ILE A 106 -8.90 10.06 -3.04
N ARG A 107 -8.29 9.40 -4.04
CA ARG A 107 -8.22 9.91 -5.41
C ARG A 107 -9.58 9.98 -6.10
N VAL A 108 -10.43 9.01 -5.86
CA VAL A 108 -11.74 8.93 -6.48
C VAL A 108 -12.73 9.91 -5.82
N LEU A 109 -12.72 10.00 -4.48
CA LEU A 109 -13.59 10.90 -3.74
C LEU A 109 -13.18 12.36 -3.87
N ASN A 110 -11.90 12.63 -4.02
CA ASN A 110 -11.38 13.98 -4.16
C ASN A 110 -10.38 14.09 -5.33
N PRO A 111 -10.86 14.26 -6.58
CA PRO A 111 -10.01 14.36 -7.77
C PRO A 111 -9.04 15.55 -7.74
N ALA A 112 -9.27 16.54 -6.89
CA ALA A 112 -8.38 17.69 -6.69
C ALA A 112 -7.07 17.29 -5.97
N PHE A 113 -7.02 16.12 -5.31
CA PHE A 113 -5.87 15.60 -4.60
C PHE A 113 -5.29 14.34 -5.30
N PRO A 114 -4.47 14.50 -6.35
CA PRO A 114 -3.84 13.35 -7.02
C PRO A 114 -2.81 12.64 -6.12
N GLU A 115 -2.32 13.29 -5.07
CA GLU A 115 -1.28 12.80 -4.15
C GLU A 115 -1.87 12.08 -2.91
N GLY A 116 -2.93 11.30 -3.09
CA GLY A 116 -3.56 10.53 -2.01
C GLY A 116 -2.64 9.52 -1.30
N MET A 117 -1.46 9.22 -1.86
CA MET A 117 -0.55 8.24 -1.30
C MET A 117 -0.01 8.62 0.08
N MET A 118 0.40 9.89 0.27
CA MET A 118 0.92 10.38 1.55
C MET A 118 -0.12 10.30 2.66
N LEU A 119 -1.35 10.73 2.36
CA LEU A 119 -2.46 10.69 3.30
C LEU A 119 -2.86 9.25 3.65
N ALA A 120 -2.87 8.37 2.66
CA ALA A 120 -3.14 6.95 2.86
C ALA A 120 -2.09 6.27 3.76
N ILE A 121 -0.81 6.60 3.59
CA ILE A 121 0.27 6.10 4.44
C ILE A 121 0.13 6.60 5.88
N LEU A 122 -0.18 7.86 6.09
CA LEU A 122 -0.43 8.42 7.43
C LEU A 122 -1.58 7.70 8.12
N PHE A 123 -2.67 7.46 7.41
CA PHE A 123 -3.80 6.69 7.93
C PHE A 123 -3.43 5.23 8.22
N GLY A 124 -2.68 4.59 7.33
CA GLY A 124 -2.16 3.25 7.55
C GLY A 124 -1.26 3.15 8.78
N ASN A 125 -0.38 4.12 8.99
CA ASN A 125 0.50 4.19 10.16
C ASN A 125 -0.28 4.34 11.46
N LEU A 126 -1.38 5.08 11.45
CA LEU A 126 -2.28 5.19 12.60
C LEU A 126 -2.95 3.84 12.94
N LEU A 127 -3.28 3.05 11.92
CA LEU A 127 -3.92 1.74 12.09
C LEU A 127 -2.91 0.60 12.33
N ALA A 128 -1.64 0.77 12.01
CA ALA A 128 -0.63 -0.28 12.12
C ALA A 128 -0.55 -0.92 13.51
N PRO A 129 -0.53 -0.18 14.64
CA PRO A 129 -0.53 -0.76 15.97
C PRO A 129 -1.80 -1.57 16.26
N LEU A 130 -2.95 -1.10 15.76
CA LEU A 130 -4.24 -1.78 15.92
C LEU A 130 -4.25 -3.12 15.16
N ILE A 131 -3.76 -3.13 13.93
CA ILE A 131 -3.64 -4.34 13.10
C ILE A 131 -2.73 -5.35 13.80
N ASP A 132 -1.56 -4.93 14.28
CA ASP A 132 -0.63 -5.80 14.98
C ASP A 132 -1.22 -6.35 16.28
N HIS A 133 -1.97 -5.55 17.03
CA HIS A 133 -2.67 -6.00 18.22
C HIS A 133 -3.63 -7.16 17.94
N PHE A 134 -4.46 -7.04 16.91
CA PHE A 134 -5.39 -8.11 16.54
C PHE A 134 -4.66 -9.38 16.06
N VAL A 135 -3.59 -9.24 15.29
CA VAL A 135 -2.80 -10.39 14.81
C VAL A 135 -2.14 -11.11 15.98
N VAL A 136 -1.56 -10.38 16.93
CA VAL A 136 -0.92 -10.94 18.13
C VAL A 136 -1.96 -11.66 19.01
N GLN A 137 -3.11 -11.06 19.24
CA GLN A 137 -4.19 -11.67 20.02
C GLN A 137 -4.65 -13.01 19.40
N ASN A 138 -4.83 -13.06 18.08
CA ASN A 138 -5.19 -14.28 17.40
C ASN A 138 -4.10 -15.37 17.51
N ASN A 139 -2.83 -14.98 17.48
CA ASN A 139 -1.72 -15.92 17.65
C ASN A 139 -1.64 -16.45 19.07
N ILE A 140 -1.92 -15.61 20.06
CA ILE A 140 -1.98 -16.03 21.49
C ILE A 140 -3.11 -17.04 21.69
N LYS A 141 -4.31 -16.77 21.15
CA LYS A 141 -5.44 -17.70 21.26
C LYS A 141 -5.11 -19.07 20.63
N LYS A 142 -4.46 -19.08 19.46
CA LYS A 142 -4.02 -20.33 18.81
C LYS A 142 -3.03 -21.11 19.67
N ARG A 143 -2.06 -20.44 20.28
CA ARG A 143 -1.05 -21.10 21.13
C ARG A 143 -1.68 -21.68 22.39
N LEU A 144 -2.59 -20.95 23.03
CA LEU A 144 -3.31 -21.42 24.22
C LEU A 144 -4.17 -22.65 23.90
N SER A 145 -4.85 -22.67 22.76
CA SER A 145 -5.65 -23.83 22.35
C SER A 145 -4.80 -25.08 22.12
N LEU A 146 -3.60 -24.92 21.53
CA LEU A 146 -2.67 -26.02 21.32
C LEU A 146 -2.09 -26.54 22.65
N GLN A 147 -1.77 -25.67 23.58
CA GLN A 147 -1.26 -26.03 24.88
C GLN A 147 -2.30 -26.79 25.71
N ASN A 148 -3.56 -26.37 25.68
CA ASN A 148 -4.66 -27.08 26.35
C ASN A 148 -4.93 -28.45 25.75
N ALA A 149 -4.71 -28.62 24.42
CA ALA A 149 -4.85 -29.92 23.77
C ALA A 149 -3.71 -30.89 24.08
N GLN A 150 -2.53 -30.41 24.51
CA GLN A 150 -1.39 -31.25 24.92
C GLN A 150 -1.46 -31.65 26.40
N THR A 151 -2.26 -30.98 27.20
CA THR A 151 -2.43 -31.27 28.63
C THR A 151 -3.63 -32.19 28.95
N GLN A 152 -4.39 -32.59 27.95
CA GLN A 152 -5.44 -33.64 28.01
C GLN A 152 -4.91 -34.96 27.45
#